data_c7a0817deabe751310e81a3f0428d095
#
_entry.id   c7a0817deabe751310e81a3f0428d095
#
_cell.length_a   1.000
_cell.length_b   1.000
_cell.length_c   1.000
_cell.angle_alpha   90.00
_cell.angle_beta   90.00
_cell.angle_gamma   90.00
#
_symmetry.space_group_name_H-M   'P 1'
#
loop_
_entity.id
_entity.type
_entity.pdbx_description
1 polymer ?
#
loop_
_entity_poly.entity_id
_entity_poly.type
_entity_poly.pdbx_seq_one_letter_code
_entity_poly.pdbx_strand_id
1 'polypeptide(L)'
;NTDMNVKIGNDGETITVQNSPVNDVFQENAEKVFEEGYDIDSLISKYPDSPASSFYLYRYFTYQLSLDDLKATRAKISPVLANSPYVKDLDGIIKQLEHVQIGQVAPEFSLPDTAGVSVSLSDFRGKYVLLDFWASWCPPCRKENPNVVNAFQQYKDKNFTIVGISLDKDKAKWQKAIAD
;
A
#
# COMPACT_ATOMS: atom_id res chain seq x y z
N ASN A 1 19.06 -15.29 27.07
CA ASN A 1 19.91 -15.45 25.87
C ASN A 1 19.73 -16.86 25.37
N THR A 2 18.82 -17.06 24.44
CA THR A 2 18.76 -18.27 23.63
C THR A 2 19.67 -18.04 22.45
N ASP A 3 20.76 -18.81 22.36
CA ASP A 3 21.67 -18.72 21.23
C ASP A 3 20.95 -19.16 19.96
N MET A 4 20.66 -18.20 19.09
CA MET A 4 20.08 -18.45 17.79
C MET A 4 21.10 -19.20 16.93
N ASN A 5 20.73 -20.36 16.41
CA ASN A 5 21.56 -21.15 15.52
C ASN A 5 21.05 -21.01 14.07
N VAL A 6 21.92 -20.60 13.18
CA VAL A 6 21.66 -20.56 11.74
C VAL A 6 22.54 -21.62 11.07
N LYS A 7 21.91 -22.52 10.32
CA LYS A 7 22.61 -23.52 9.50
C LYS A 7 22.26 -23.26 8.03
N ILE A 8 23.27 -23.26 7.19
CA ILE A 8 23.12 -23.24 5.73
C ILE A 8 23.30 -24.67 5.25
N GLY A 9 22.36 -25.18 4.49
CA GLY A 9 22.43 -26.51 3.88
C GLY A 9 23.59 -26.63 2.90
N ASN A 10 23.99 -27.89 2.61
CA ASN A 10 25.06 -28.15 1.66
C ASN A 10 24.74 -27.76 0.23
N ASP A 11 23.46 -27.49 -0.08
CA ASP A 11 22.95 -26.90 -1.35
C ASP A 11 23.18 -25.40 -1.46
N GLY A 12 23.58 -24.73 -0.37
CA GLY A 12 23.75 -23.27 -0.30
C GLY A 12 22.45 -22.47 -0.31
N GLU A 13 21.28 -23.13 -0.46
CA GLU A 13 19.96 -22.51 -0.59
C GLU A 13 19.10 -22.73 0.65
N THR A 14 19.27 -23.86 1.32
CA THR A 14 18.50 -24.19 2.53
C THR A 14 19.06 -23.47 3.74
N ILE A 15 18.25 -22.60 4.35
CA ILE A 15 18.59 -21.90 5.60
C ILE A 15 17.68 -22.41 6.71
N THR A 16 18.28 -23.01 7.75
CA THR A 16 17.54 -23.44 8.95
C THR A 16 17.91 -22.54 10.12
N VAL A 17 16.90 -21.95 10.75
CA VAL A 17 17.06 -21.11 11.95
C VAL A 17 16.43 -21.84 13.13
N GLN A 18 17.16 -22.00 14.21
CA GLN A 18 16.71 -22.63 15.46
C GLN A 18 16.83 -21.64 16.63
N ASN A 19 16.00 -21.85 17.64
CA ASN A 19 15.97 -21.02 18.85
C ASN A 19 15.66 -19.53 18.56
N SER A 20 14.79 -19.26 17.58
CA SER A 20 14.34 -17.92 17.26
C SER A 20 12.82 -17.86 17.24
N PRO A 21 12.16 -17.54 18.37
CA PRO A 21 10.70 -17.44 18.45
C PRO A 21 10.09 -16.48 17.40
N VAL A 22 10.83 -15.44 17.04
CA VAL A 22 10.39 -14.50 15.97
C VAL A 22 10.36 -15.20 14.62
N ASN A 23 11.40 -15.97 14.30
CA ASN A 23 11.46 -16.73 13.05
C ASN A 23 10.41 -17.83 13.02
N ASP A 24 10.12 -18.47 14.15
CA ASP A 24 9.10 -19.52 14.23
C ASP A 24 7.72 -18.94 13.91
N VAL A 25 7.34 -17.77 14.50
CA VAL A 25 6.10 -17.07 14.17
C VAL A 25 6.06 -16.68 12.69
N PHE A 26 7.20 -16.23 12.14
CA PHE A 26 7.28 -15.86 10.72
C PHE A 26 7.06 -17.10 9.84
N GLN A 27 7.80 -18.18 10.05
CA GLN A 27 7.70 -19.37 9.20
C GLN A 27 6.34 -20.06 9.28
N GLU A 28 5.73 -20.14 10.47
CA GLU A 28 4.41 -20.72 10.65
C GLU A 28 3.30 -20.00 9.86
N ASN A 29 3.49 -18.74 9.55
CA ASN A 29 2.48 -17.90 8.92
C ASN A 29 2.83 -17.46 7.49
N ALA A 30 4.03 -17.80 6.99
CA ALA A 30 4.54 -17.32 5.70
C ALA A 30 3.64 -17.67 4.50
N GLU A 31 2.98 -18.80 4.52
CA GLU A 31 2.02 -19.22 3.49
C GLU A 31 0.58 -18.86 3.87
N LYS A 32 0.23 -19.03 5.15
CA LYS A 32 -1.13 -18.85 5.66
C LYS A 32 -1.67 -17.43 5.47
N VAL A 33 -0.79 -16.41 5.55
CA VAL A 33 -1.19 -15.00 5.39
C VAL A 33 -1.77 -14.68 4.00
N PHE A 34 -1.64 -15.58 3.04
CA PHE A 34 -2.21 -15.47 1.70
C PHE A 34 -3.51 -16.27 1.52
N GLU A 35 -3.92 -17.03 2.54
CA GLU A 35 -5.18 -17.74 2.52
C GLU A 35 -6.36 -16.77 2.65
N GLU A 36 -7.44 -17.03 1.93
CA GLU A 36 -8.65 -16.22 2.02
C GLU A 36 -9.23 -16.28 3.43
N GLY A 37 -9.54 -15.11 4.01
CA GLY A 37 -10.09 -15.03 5.37
C GLY A 37 -9.07 -15.19 6.48
N TYR A 38 -7.76 -15.11 6.20
CA TYR A 38 -6.74 -15.14 7.24
C TYR A 38 -6.96 -14.04 8.30
N ASP A 39 -6.99 -14.44 9.55
CA ASP A 39 -7.24 -13.54 10.69
C ASP A 39 -5.92 -13.00 11.28
N ILE A 40 -5.49 -11.86 10.75
CA ILE A 40 -4.30 -11.15 11.26
C ILE A 40 -4.48 -10.67 12.70
N ASP A 41 -5.70 -10.36 13.12
CA ASP A 41 -6.01 -9.88 14.46
C ASP A 41 -5.74 -10.96 15.52
N SER A 42 -6.10 -12.21 15.22
CA SER A 42 -5.75 -13.38 16.05
C SER A 42 -4.24 -13.60 16.13
N LEU A 43 -3.50 -13.45 15.03
CA LEU A 43 -2.03 -13.56 15.06
C LEU A 43 -1.42 -12.53 16.01
N ILE A 44 -1.82 -11.27 15.90
CA ILE A 44 -1.28 -10.19 16.73
C ILE A 44 -1.69 -10.37 18.19
N SER A 45 -2.93 -10.79 18.45
CA SER A 45 -3.41 -11.07 19.81
C SER A 45 -2.60 -12.20 20.47
N LYS A 46 -2.17 -13.21 19.70
CA LYS A 46 -1.36 -14.32 20.18
C LYS A 46 0.11 -13.95 20.37
N TYR A 47 0.65 -13.10 19.52
CA TYR A 47 2.07 -12.74 19.51
C TYR A 47 2.28 -11.20 19.45
N PRO A 48 1.81 -10.45 20.46
CA PRO A 48 1.83 -8.98 20.42
C PRO A 48 3.23 -8.38 20.44
N ASP A 49 4.20 -9.10 21.02
CA ASP A 49 5.61 -8.70 21.16
C ASP A 49 6.48 -9.15 19.98
N SER A 50 5.91 -9.88 19.01
CA SER A 50 6.69 -10.42 17.90
C SER A 50 6.85 -9.38 16.77
N PRO A 51 8.09 -9.07 16.37
CA PRO A 51 8.32 -8.28 15.16
C PRO A 51 7.70 -8.88 13.89
N ALA A 52 7.54 -10.23 13.81
CA ALA A 52 6.89 -10.90 12.71
C ALA A 52 5.40 -10.50 12.61
N SER A 53 4.68 -10.38 13.73
CA SER A 53 3.29 -9.95 13.76
C SER A 53 3.13 -8.53 13.19
N SER A 54 3.99 -7.60 13.62
CA SER A 54 3.98 -6.22 13.11
C SER A 54 4.36 -6.14 11.64
N PHE A 55 5.30 -6.97 11.18
CA PHE A 55 5.68 -7.08 9.78
C PHE A 55 4.50 -7.52 8.92
N TYR A 56 3.78 -8.58 9.31
CA TYR A 56 2.64 -9.09 8.56
C TYR A 56 1.53 -8.06 8.45
N LEU A 57 1.15 -7.40 9.55
CA LEU A 57 0.15 -6.33 9.53
C LEU A 57 0.55 -5.22 8.56
N TYR A 58 1.77 -4.70 8.70
CA TYR A 58 2.30 -3.65 7.84
C TYR A 58 2.35 -4.07 6.38
N ARG A 59 2.91 -5.26 6.08
CA ARG A 59 3.23 -5.64 4.71
C ARG A 59 2.04 -6.07 3.88
N TYR A 60 1.06 -6.75 4.51
CA TYR A 60 0.01 -7.42 3.76
C TYR A 60 -1.40 -6.95 4.09
N PHE A 61 -1.64 -6.40 5.27
CA PHE A 61 -3.00 -6.09 5.73
C PHE A 61 -3.32 -4.60 5.82
N THR A 62 -2.33 -3.72 5.71
CA THR A 62 -2.52 -2.26 5.83
C THR A 62 -3.62 -1.71 4.93
N TYR A 63 -3.75 -2.22 3.70
CA TYR A 63 -4.75 -1.77 2.73
C TYR A 63 -5.90 -2.76 2.50
N GLN A 64 -5.93 -3.86 3.26
CA GLN A 64 -7.02 -4.84 3.22
C GLN A 64 -8.05 -4.57 4.31
N LEU A 65 -7.62 -4.02 5.45
CA LEU A 65 -8.47 -3.68 6.58
C LEU A 65 -9.11 -2.30 6.38
N SER A 66 -10.29 -2.10 6.97
CA SER A 66 -10.81 -0.75 7.17
C SER A 66 -9.86 0.05 8.09
N LEU A 67 -9.92 1.38 8.03
CA LEU A 67 -9.07 2.20 8.92
C LEU A 67 -9.34 1.91 10.41
N ASP A 68 -10.59 1.68 10.78
CA ASP A 68 -10.97 1.40 12.16
C ASP A 68 -10.43 0.04 12.62
N ASP A 69 -10.58 -1.00 11.78
CA ASP A 69 -10.01 -2.33 12.07
C ASP A 69 -8.48 -2.28 12.12
N LEU A 70 -7.86 -1.56 11.20
CA LEU A 70 -6.39 -1.38 11.19
C LEU A 70 -5.90 -0.72 12.48
N LYS A 71 -6.59 0.32 12.95
CA LYS A 71 -6.27 1.00 14.22
C LYS A 71 -6.49 0.08 15.42
N ALA A 72 -7.58 -0.67 15.43
CA ALA A 72 -7.90 -1.61 16.50
C ALA A 72 -6.86 -2.73 16.59
N THR A 73 -6.49 -3.31 15.44
CA THR A 73 -5.48 -4.37 15.36
C THR A 73 -4.09 -3.83 15.71
N ARG A 74 -3.74 -2.62 15.22
CA ARG A 74 -2.48 -1.94 15.58
C ARG A 74 -2.36 -1.70 17.09
N ALA A 75 -3.44 -1.35 17.77
CA ALA A 75 -3.45 -1.08 19.21
C ALA A 75 -3.09 -2.32 20.06
N LYS A 76 -3.22 -3.53 19.51
CA LYS A 76 -2.84 -4.78 20.18
C LYS A 76 -1.34 -5.09 20.10
N ILE A 77 -0.60 -4.45 19.18
CA ILE A 77 0.87 -4.58 19.12
C ILE A 77 1.46 -3.95 20.37
N SER A 78 2.34 -4.72 21.02
CA SER A 78 2.99 -4.32 22.26
C SER A 78 3.80 -3.02 22.13
N PRO A 79 3.77 -2.17 23.16
CA PRO A 79 4.60 -0.95 23.21
C PRO A 79 6.10 -1.21 23.07
N VAL A 80 6.58 -2.40 23.37
CA VAL A 80 8.00 -2.78 23.21
C VAL A 80 8.46 -2.65 21.75
N LEU A 81 7.53 -2.80 20.80
CA LEU A 81 7.78 -2.67 19.37
C LEU A 81 7.57 -1.25 18.82
N ALA A 82 7.20 -0.27 19.65
CA ALA A 82 6.89 1.09 19.18
C ALA A 82 8.01 1.73 18.35
N ASN A 83 9.26 1.35 18.59
CA ASN A 83 10.42 1.83 17.85
C ASN A 83 10.82 0.95 16.65
N SER A 84 10.13 -0.15 16.39
CA SER A 84 10.41 -0.96 15.22
C SER A 84 10.07 -0.23 13.92
N PRO A 85 10.80 -0.46 12.82
CA PRO A 85 10.51 0.17 11.53
C PRO A 85 9.06 -0.08 11.07
N TYR A 86 8.59 -1.33 11.17
CA TYR A 86 7.25 -1.71 10.72
C TYR A 86 6.13 -0.99 11.46
N VAL A 87 6.29 -0.78 12.77
CA VAL A 87 5.29 -0.07 13.59
C VAL A 87 5.31 1.42 13.27
N LYS A 88 6.47 2.03 13.09
CA LYS A 88 6.59 3.44 12.69
C LYS A 88 5.98 3.71 11.31
N ASP A 89 6.28 2.85 10.35
CA ASP A 89 5.74 2.95 9.00
C ASP A 89 4.23 2.76 9.01
N LEU A 90 3.72 1.76 9.76
CA LEU A 90 2.29 1.52 9.94
C LEU A 90 1.58 2.73 10.56
N ASP A 91 2.14 3.30 11.63
CA ASP A 91 1.59 4.50 12.28
C ASP A 91 1.58 5.70 11.31
N GLY A 92 2.61 5.83 10.48
CA GLY A 92 2.68 6.83 9.41
C GLY A 92 1.58 6.65 8.36
N ILE A 93 1.34 5.41 7.93
CA ILE A 93 0.27 5.10 6.96
C ILE A 93 -1.12 5.33 7.57
N ILE A 94 -1.36 4.90 8.81
CA ILE A 94 -2.63 5.14 9.50
C ILE A 94 -2.93 6.65 9.52
N LYS A 95 -1.95 7.46 9.88
CA LYS A 95 -2.09 8.93 9.88
C LYS A 95 -2.41 9.49 8.50
N GLN A 96 -1.80 8.96 7.44
CA GLN A 96 -2.12 9.37 6.06
C GLN A 96 -3.55 8.96 5.66
N LEU A 97 -3.96 7.72 5.98
CA LEU A 97 -5.29 7.22 5.69
C LEU A 97 -6.40 8.02 6.38
N GLU A 98 -6.14 8.57 7.59
CA GLU A 98 -7.08 9.46 8.28
C GLU A 98 -7.44 10.72 7.46
N HIS A 99 -6.52 11.19 6.62
CA HIS A 99 -6.73 12.40 5.81
C HIS A 99 -7.44 12.14 4.47
N VAL A 100 -7.59 10.87 4.07
CA VAL A 100 -8.19 10.49 2.78
C VAL A 100 -9.47 9.65 2.95
N GLN A 101 -10.09 9.71 4.12
CA GLN A 101 -11.34 9.00 4.37
C GLN A 101 -12.50 9.60 3.55
N ILE A 102 -13.50 8.77 3.28
CA ILE A 102 -14.74 9.20 2.62
C ILE A 102 -15.36 10.37 3.40
N GLY A 103 -15.70 11.43 2.69
CA GLY A 103 -16.26 12.67 3.27
C GLY A 103 -15.21 13.69 3.70
N GLN A 104 -13.93 13.38 3.65
CA GLN A 104 -12.86 14.34 3.89
C GLN A 104 -12.50 15.11 2.60
N VAL A 105 -11.98 16.31 2.79
CA VAL A 105 -11.44 17.10 1.67
C VAL A 105 -10.14 16.43 1.21
N ALA A 106 -10.06 16.09 -0.07
CA ALA A 106 -8.85 15.49 -0.64
C ALA A 106 -7.64 16.43 -0.46
N PRO A 107 -6.46 15.88 -0.12
CA PRO A 107 -5.23 16.67 -0.03
C PRO A 107 -4.93 17.40 -1.33
N GLU A 108 -4.58 18.67 -1.22
CA GLU A 108 -4.21 19.49 -2.39
C GLU A 108 -2.85 19.05 -2.94
N PHE A 109 -2.72 19.08 -4.25
CA PHE A 109 -1.45 18.90 -4.95
C PHE A 109 -1.37 19.81 -6.16
N SER A 110 -0.16 20.08 -6.62
CA SER A 110 0.11 20.78 -7.87
C SER A 110 1.25 20.08 -8.59
N LEU A 111 1.01 19.60 -9.80
CA LEU A 111 1.94 18.80 -10.60
C LEU A 111 2.01 19.36 -12.04
N PRO A 112 3.17 19.27 -12.71
CA PRO A 112 3.29 19.67 -14.10
C PRO A 112 2.57 18.69 -15.04
N ASP A 113 1.87 19.20 -16.02
CA ASP A 113 1.35 18.41 -17.14
C ASP A 113 2.46 18.03 -18.14
N THR A 114 2.08 17.41 -19.28
CA THR A 114 3.03 17.00 -20.32
C THR A 114 3.77 18.17 -20.96
N ALA A 115 3.17 19.36 -20.97
CA ALA A 115 3.76 20.60 -21.47
C ALA A 115 4.61 21.33 -20.42
N GLY A 116 4.56 20.90 -19.15
CA GLY A 116 5.24 21.51 -18.02
C GLY A 116 4.42 22.61 -17.34
N VAL A 117 3.14 22.76 -17.68
CA VAL A 117 2.22 23.69 -17.04
C VAL A 117 1.74 23.07 -15.72
N SER A 118 1.77 23.87 -14.64
CA SER A 118 1.30 23.42 -13.34
C SER A 118 -0.21 23.26 -13.31
N VAL A 119 -0.68 22.09 -12.89
CA VAL A 119 -2.09 21.74 -12.72
C VAL A 119 -2.32 21.35 -11.26
N SER A 120 -3.30 21.97 -10.62
CA SER A 120 -3.66 21.75 -9.22
C SER A 120 -5.00 21.00 -9.10
N LEU A 121 -5.20 20.23 -8.05
CA LEU A 121 -6.48 19.60 -7.80
C LEU A 121 -7.60 20.63 -7.65
N SER A 122 -7.30 21.77 -7.06
CA SER A 122 -8.24 22.89 -6.92
C SER A 122 -8.75 23.48 -8.24
N ASP A 123 -8.04 23.29 -9.36
CA ASP A 123 -8.49 23.79 -10.69
C ASP A 123 -9.75 23.05 -11.18
N PHE A 124 -10.05 21.90 -10.58
CA PHE A 124 -11.21 21.07 -10.92
C PHE A 124 -12.38 21.25 -9.95
N ARG A 125 -12.35 22.24 -9.06
CA ARG A 125 -13.44 22.46 -8.10
C ARG A 125 -14.79 22.65 -8.82
N GLY A 126 -15.83 22.09 -8.22
CA GLY A 126 -17.17 22.08 -8.80
C GLY A 126 -17.43 20.94 -9.78
N LYS A 127 -16.44 20.06 -10.04
CA LYS A 127 -16.59 18.86 -10.85
C LYS A 127 -16.48 17.59 -10.02
N TYR A 128 -17.06 16.52 -10.53
CA TYR A 128 -16.70 15.17 -10.09
C TYR A 128 -15.36 14.79 -10.73
N VAL A 129 -14.38 14.47 -9.92
CA VAL A 129 -13.01 14.15 -10.37
C VAL A 129 -12.66 12.72 -10.02
N LEU A 130 -12.32 11.93 -11.03
CA LEU A 130 -11.65 10.63 -10.83
C LEU A 130 -10.14 10.87 -10.85
N LEU A 131 -9.46 10.59 -9.75
CA LEU A 131 -7.99 10.57 -9.70
C LEU A 131 -7.53 9.16 -10.06
N ASP A 132 -6.83 9.03 -11.18
CA ASP A 132 -6.26 7.78 -11.67
C ASP A 132 -4.74 7.77 -11.49
N PHE A 133 -4.24 6.90 -10.61
CA PHE A 133 -2.81 6.73 -10.38
C PHE A 133 -2.28 5.59 -11.24
N TRP A 134 -1.47 5.92 -12.22
CA TRP A 134 -0.98 4.98 -13.22
C TRP A 134 0.50 5.14 -13.55
N ALA A 135 1.05 4.28 -14.40
CA ALA A 135 2.39 4.45 -14.95
C ALA A 135 2.53 3.75 -16.30
N SER A 136 3.50 4.21 -17.12
CA SER A 136 3.82 3.59 -18.42
C SER A 136 4.27 2.13 -18.28
N TRP A 137 4.91 1.81 -17.17
CA TRP A 137 5.44 0.47 -16.83
C TRP A 137 4.44 -0.40 -16.03
N CYS A 138 3.18 0.01 -15.90
CA CYS A 138 2.12 -0.71 -15.19
C CYS A 138 1.21 -1.43 -16.19
N PRO A 139 1.42 -2.73 -16.50
CA PRO A 139 0.62 -3.45 -17.50
C PRO A 139 -0.89 -3.48 -17.19
N PRO A 140 -1.34 -3.74 -15.94
CA PRO A 140 -2.78 -3.67 -15.63
C PRO A 140 -3.35 -2.27 -15.82
N CYS A 141 -2.62 -1.20 -15.48
CA CYS A 141 -3.07 0.19 -15.71
C CYS A 141 -3.27 0.43 -17.22
N ARG A 142 -2.29 0.01 -18.03
CA ARG A 142 -2.35 0.14 -19.50
C ARG A 142 -3.53 -0.63 -20.11
N LYS A 143 -3.86 -1.79 -19.55
CA LYS A 143 -5.01 -2.58 -19.97
C LYS A 143 -6.33 -1.89 -19.61
N GLU A 144 -6.37 -1.13 -18.52
CA GLU A 144 -7.55 -0.41 -18.04
C GLU A 144 -7.75 0.94 -18.76
N ASN A 145 -6.71 1.55 -19.34
CA ASN A 145 -6.80 2.85 -20.01
C ASN A 145 -7.99 2.99 -21.00
N PRO A 146 -8.32 2.00 -21.86
CA PRO A 146 -9.46 2.11 -22.75
C PRO A 146 -10.80 2.31 -22.00
N ASN A 147 -10.98 1.66 -20.84
CA ASN A 147 -12.17 1.83 -20.00
C ASN A 147 -12.21 3.22 -19.37
N VAL A 148 -11.05 3.74 -18.93
CA VAL A 148 -10.90 5.11 -18.40
C VAL A 148 -11.28 6.13 -19.48
N VAL A 149 -10.79 5.98 -20.71
CA VAL A 149 -11.15 6.84 -21.85
C VAL A 149 -12.63 6.75 -22.18
N ASN A 150 -13.21 5.58 -22.22
CA ASN A 150 -14.63 5.38 -22.47
C ASN A 150 -15.48 6.05 -21.39
N ALA A 151 -15.13 5.91 -20.12
CA ALA A 151 -15.81 6.57 -19.01
C ALA A 151 -15.74 8.09 -19.16
N PHE A 152 -14.56 8.64 -19.50
CA PHE A 152 -14.44 10.08 -19.76
C PHE A 152 -15.36 10.53 -20.89
N GLN A 153 -15.39 9.87 -22.04
CA GLN A 153 -16.24 10.21 -23.16
C GLN A 153 -17.73 10.17 -22.80
N GLN A 154 -18.15 9.21 -21.99
CA GLN A 154 -19.54 9.05 -21.56
C GLN A 154 -20.01 10.14 -20.59
N TYR A 155 -19.11 10.68 -19.76
CA TYR A 155 -19.46 11.54 -18.63
C TYR A 155 -18.90 12.96 -18.71
N LYS A 156 -18.01 13.30 -19.66
CA LYS A 156 -17.36 14.63 -19.76
C LYS A 156 -18.35 15.81 -19.78
N ASP A 157 -19.55 15.61 -20.36
CA ASP A 157 -20.59 16.64 -20.46
C ASP A 157 -21.51 16.66 -19.21
N LYS A 158 -21.24 15.80 -18.21
CA LYS A 158 -22.01 15.68 -16.96
C LYS A 158 -21.23 16.21 -15.75
N ASN A 159 -20.49 17.28 -15.94
CA ASN A 159 -19.66 17.90 -14.90
C ASN A 159 -18.64 16.93 -14.28
N PHE A 160 -18.08 16.01 -15.10
CA PHE A 160 -17.12 14.99 -14.71
C PHE A 160 -15.80 15.17 -15.44
N THR A 161 -14.70 14.87 -14.79
CA THR A 161 -13.38 14.79 -15.42
C THR A 161 -12.52 13.70 -14.79
N ILE A 162 -11.45 13.32 -15.48
CA ILE A 162 -10.44 12.38 -14.99
C ILE A 162 -9.09 13.08 -15.01
N VAL A 163 -8.35 12.92 -13.91
CA VAL A 163 -6.98 13.43 -13.76
C VAL A 163 -6.06 12.25 -13.56
N GLY A 164 -5.28 11.90 -14.58
CA GLY A 164 -4.27 10.86 -14.52
C GLY A 164 -2.98 11.38 -13.87
N ILE A 165 -2.60 10.79 -12.75
CA ILE A 165 -1.35 11.09 -12.03
C ILE A 165 -0.36 9.98 -12.34
N SER A 166 0.70 10.32 -13.09
CA SER A 166 1.73 9.35 -13.43
C SER A 166 2.74 9.17 -12.31
N LEU A 167 3.08 7.91 -12.03
CA LEU A 167 4.17 7.52 -11.12
C LEU A 167 5.51 7.32 -11.87
N ASP A 168 5.57 7.70 -13.17
CA ASP A 168 6.77 7.59 -13.97
C ASP A 168 7.87 8.55 -13.51
N LYS A 169 9.10 8.06 -13.47
CA LYS A 169 10.31 8.86 -13.30
C LYS A 169 10.88 9.35 -14.63
N ASP A 170 10.48 8.74 -15.74
CA ASP A 170 10.94 9.04 -17.09
C ASP A 170 9.83 9.72 -17.88
N LYS A 171 9.98 11.02 -18.09
CA LYS A 171 9.01 11.85 -18.81
C LYS A 171 8.77 11.37 -20.25
N ALA A 172 9.80 10.89 -20.94
CA ALA A 172 9.66 10.44 -22.33
C ALA A 172 8.82 9.15 -22.43
N LYS A 173 9.01 8.22 -21.49
CA LYS A 173 8.18 7.00 -21.39
C LYS A 173 6.74 7.33 -21.05
N TRP A 174 6.52 8.23 -20.10
CA TRP A 174 5.19 8.72 -19.76
C TRP A 174 4.48 9.34 -20.98
N GLN A 175 5.12 10.30 -21.67
CA GLN A 175 4.55 10.96 -22.85
C GLN A 175 4.25 9.95 -23.97
N LYS A 176 5.16 9.00 -24.21
CA LYS A 176 4.94 7.92 -25.19
C LYS A 176 3.71 7.09 -24.81
N ALA A 177 3.59 6.71 -23.54
CA ALA A 177 2.46 5.90 -23.06
C ALA A 177 1.10 6.60 -23.13
N ILE A 178 1.07 7.94 -23.14
CA ILE A 178 -0.14 8.72 -23.39
C ILE A 178 -0.51 8.71 -24.89
N ALA A 179 0.49 8.68 -25.77
CA ALA A 179 0.28 8.71 -27.21
C ALA A 179 -0.14 7.35 -27.81
N ASP A 180 0.23 6.24 -27.14
CA ASP A 180 -0.09 4.86 -27.57
C ASP A 180 -1.59 4.53 -27.33
#